data_f15e593d5b665368c466d5b54601d56d
#
_entry.id   f15e593d5b665368c466d5b54601d56d
#
_cell.length_a   1.000
_cell.length_b   1.000
_cell.length_c   1.000
_cell.angle_alpha   90.00
_cell.angle_beta   90.00
_cell.angle_gamma   90.00
#
_symmetry.space_group_name_H-M   'P 1'
#
loop_
_entity.id
_entity.type
_entity.pdbx_description
1 polymer ?
#
loop_
_entity_poly.entity_id
_entity_poly.type
_entity_poly.pdbx_seq_one_letter_code
_entity_poly.pdbx_strand_id
1 'polypeptide(L)'
;RMTEFADFPMKDEVATYPRHDQMAAYLQDYADHFNLQQYYRFNTRVDKVEPDGKDWRIHFTHGGKQESLDCAGVLLANGTLHEPRHGDFKGHFGGEMLHSSEYRSADIFAGKRVLIIGCGNSACDIAVDAVHRAASVDMVVRRGYYFLPKFVAGVPTDTLGGKIRLPNRLKQMVDGTLVRLISGKPSSFGLPDPDYRMYESHPVVNSLFLHHIGHGDIKVRPAIKQLTSAGAEFNDGLSGHYDLIMESTGYNLHYPFIDQQYLNWQGDAPALYLNVFTPHFDNLFVMGMVEASGLGWQG
;
A
#
# COMPACT_ATOMS: atom_id res chain seq x y z
N ARG A 1 -8.75 16.75 4.50
CA ARG A 1 -7.31 16.77 4.83
C ARG A 1 -7.03 15.87 6.03
N MET A 2 -7.27 14.57 5.83
CA MET A 2 -7.07 13.55 6.88
C MET A 2 -5.58 13.19 7.11
N THR A 3 -4.68 13.69 6.24
CA THR A 3 -3.25 13.34 6.25
C THR A 3 -2.35 14.47 6.79
N GLU A 4 -2.92 15.59 7.20
CA GLU A 4 -2.13 16.67 7.81
C GLU A 4 -1.85 16.41 9.28
N PHE A 5 -0.70 16.89 9.77
CA PHE A 5 -0.38 16.88 11.18
C PHE A 5 -1.22 17.93 11.92
N ALA A 6 -1.66 17.61 13.13
CA ALA A 6 -2.54 18.48 13.92
C ALA A 6 -1.88 19.82 14.30
N ASP A 7 -0.57 19.81 14.45
CA ASP A 7 0.26 20.96 14.82
C ASP A 7 0.83 21.72 13.60
N PHE A 8 0.61 21.20 12.38
CA PHE A 8 1.08 21.81 11.14
C PHE A 8 0.10 21.57 10.00
N PRO A 9 -1.01 22.31 9.94
CA PRO A 9 -2.03 22.12 8.91
C PRO A 9 -1.51 22.48 7.52
N MET A 10 -2.02 21.80 6.49
CA MET A 10 -1.73 22.10 5.09
C MET A 10 -2.28 23.47 4.72
N LYS A 11 -1.58 24.20 3.85
CA LYS A 11 -2.02 25.46 3.27
C LYS A 11 -3.33 25.29 2.49
N ASP A 12 -4.15 26.34 2.41
CA ASP A 12 -5.48 26.26 1.80
C ASP A 12 -5.46 25.97 0.30
N GLU A 13 -4.39 26.36 -0.40
CA GLU A 13 -4.17 26.07 -1.81
C GLU A 13 -3.88 24.61 -2.14
N VAL A 14 -3.53 23.78 -1.15
CA VAL A 14 -3.26 22.36 -1.35
C VAL A 14 -4.57 21.62 -1.65
N ALA A 15 -4.58 20.79 -2.68
CA ALA A 15 -5.75 20.02 -3.09
C ALA A 15 -6.30 19.13 -1.97
N THR A 16 -7.60 18.83 -2.01
CA THR A 16 -8.25 17.92 -1.04
C THR A 16 -7.59 16.55 -1.01
N TYR A 17 -7.22 16.03 -2.16
CA TYR A 17 -6.37 14.84 -2.33
C TYR A 17 -5.04 15.30 -2.94
N PRO A 18 -4.02 15.60 -2.10
CA PRO A 18 -2.75 16.11 -2.58
C PRO A 18 -2.03 15.10 -3.48
N ARG A 19 -1.34 15.61 -4.49
CA ARG A 19 -0.42 14.81 -5.29
C ARG A 19 0.84 14.48 -4.48
N HIS A 20 1.61 13.49 -4.94
CA HIS A 20 2.85 13.08 -4.28
C HIS A 20 3.87 14.23 -4.13
N ASP A 21 3.96 15.12 -5.12
CA ASP A 21 4.84 16.28 -5.08
C ASP A 21 4.40 17.31 -4.02
N GLN A 22 3.08 17.55 -3.88
CA GLN A 22 2.52 18.39 -2.82
C GLN A 22 2.72 17.78 -1.43
N MET A 23 2.59 16.46 -1.30
CA MET A 23 2.88 15.77 -0.04
C MET A 23 4.36 15.82 0.32
N ALA A 24 5.26 15.63 -0.66
CA ALA A 24 6.69 15.74 -0.43
C ALA A 24 7.07 17.16 0.02
N ALA A 25 6.51 18.20 -0.62
CA ALA A 25 6.72 19.59 -0.21
C ALA A 25 6.18 19.86 1.20
N TYR A 26 4.99 19.37 1.54
CA TYR A 26 4.42 19.50 2.87
C TYR A 26 5.30 18.88 3.97
N LEU A 27 5.84 17.68 3.72
CA LEU A 27 6.76 17.01 4.66
C LEU A 27 8.09 17.76 4.80
N GLN A 28 8.59 18.35 3.71
CA GLN A 28 9.78 19.18 3.75
C GLN A 28 9.51 20.46 4.55
N ASP A 29 8.39 21.15 4.28
CA ASP A 29 7.97 22.35 5.04
C ASP A 29 7.83 22.04 6.55
N TYR A 30 7.29 20.84 6.89
CA TYR A 30 7.20 20.36 8.27
C TYR A 30 8.59 20.19 8.90
N ALA A 31 9.48 19.51 8.21
CA ALA A 31 10.84 19.28 8.70
C ALA A 31 11.62 20.58 8.87
N ASP A 32 11.43 21.55 7.99
CA ASP A 32 12.06 22.88 8.07
C ASP A 32 11.48 23.70 9.21
N HIS A 33 10.15 23.71 9.36
CA HIS A 33 9.45 24.46 10.42
C HIS A 33 9.91 24.04 11.82
N PHE A 34 10.06 22.73 12.05
CA PHE A 34 10.51 22.20 13.34
C PHE A 34 12.02 22.00 13.43
N ASN A 35 12.78 22.45 12.42
CA ASN A 35 14.23 22.33 12.34
C ASN A 35 14.72 20.89 12.60
N LEU A 36 14.06 19.92 11.97
CA LEU A 36 14.31 18.49 12.23
C LEU A 36 15.64 18.00 11.63
N GLN A 37 16.17 18.67 10.59
CA GLN A 37 17.39 18.24 9.89
C GLN A 37 18.58 18.07 10.82
N GLN A 38 18.67 18.84 11.89
CA GLN A 38 19.76 18.74 12.89
C GLN A 38 19.79 17.39 13.61
N TYR A 39 18.67 16.66 13.64
CA TYR A 39 18.54 15.35 14.30
C TYR A 39 18.76 14.19 13.33
N TYR A 40 18.87 14.46 12.02
CA TYR A 40 19.09 13.42 11.01
C TYR A 40 20.57 13.23 10.71
N ARG A 41 20.96 11.99 10.56
CA ARG A 41 22.27 11.61 10.02
C ARG A 41 22.05 11.02 8.63
N PHE A 42 22.01 11.90 7.62
CA PHE A 42 21.80 11.52 6.23
C PHE A 42 22.95 10.65 5.70
N ASN A 43 22.72 9.93 4.58
CA ASN A 43 23.66 9.03 3.94
C ASN A 43 24.22 7.97 4.92
N THR A 44 23.36 7.51 5.83
CA THR A 44 23.69 6.54 6.86
C THR A 44 22.79 5.32 6.72
N ARG A 45 23.38 4.16 6.49
CA ARG A 45 22.67 2.88 6.45
C ARG A 45 22.86 2.17 7.78
N VAL A 46 21.77 1.82 8.44
CA VAL A 46 21.80 0.94 9.61
C VAL A 46 22.03 -0.48 9.13
N ASP A 47 23.11 -1.10 9.60
CA ASP A 47 23.51 -2.45 9.20
C ASP A 47 23.05 -3.51 10.22
N LYS A 48 23.07 -3.16 11.55
CA LYS A 48 22.63 -4.07 12.62
C LYS A 48 22.18 -3.28 13.85
N VAL A 49 21.13 -3.80 14.48
CA VAL A 49 20.64 -3.35 15.80
C VAL A 49 20.62 -4.55 16.73
N GLU A 50 21.30 -4.47 17.86
CA GLU A 50 21.37 -5.55 18.83
C GLU A 50 21.35 -5.03 20.28
N PRO A 51 20.84 -5.84 21.24
CA PRO A 51 20.89 -5.47 22.66
C PRO A 51 22.32 -5.40 23.18
N ASP A 52 22.61 -4.41 24.04
CA ASP A 52 23.85 -4.30 24.79
C ASP A 52 23.53 -4.06 26.29
N GLY A 53 23.38 -5.16 27.03
CA GLY A 53 22.88 -5.12 28.39
C GLY A 53 21.42 -4.68 28.46
N LYS A 54 21.17 -3.51 29.07
CA LYS A 54 19.85 -2.86 29.10
C LYS A 54 19.61 -1.87 27.97
N ASP A 55 20.65 -1.52 27.23
CA ASP A 55 20.69 -0.54 26.16
C ASP A 55 20.78 -1.25 24.79
N TRP A 56 20.95 -0.48 23.73
CA TRP A 56 21.03 -0.97 22.36
C TRP A 56 22.30 -0.47 21.70
N ARG A 57 22.93 -1.34 20.88
CA ARG A 57 24.02 -0.97 19.98
C ARG A 57 23.55 -0.99 18.55
N ILE A 58 23.76 0.14 17.86
CA ILE A 58 23.42 0.32 16.46
C ILE A 58 24.72 0.37 15.66
N HIS A 59 24.90 -0.58 14.74
CA HIS A 59 25.97 -0.58 13.77
C HIS A 59 25.46 0.03 12.49
N PHE A 60 26.23 0.96 11.92
CA PHE A 60 25.81 1.64 10.69
C PHE A 60 27.02 2.00 9.84
N THR A 61 26.76 2.19 8.54
CA THR A 61 27.73 2.70 7.56
C THR A 61 27.39 4.13 7.21
N HIS A 62 28.32 5.05 7.46
CA HIS A 62 28.22 6.46 7.09
C HIS A 62 29.43 6.86 6.25
N GLY A 63 29.19 7.44 5.05
CA GLY A 63 30.27 7.82 4.13
C GLY A 63 31.25 6.68 3.79
N GLY A 64 30.79 5.43 3.75
CA GLY A 64 31.59 4.24 3.48
C GLY A 64 32.39 3.71 4.68
N LYS A 65 32.26 4.33 5.87
CA LYS A 65 32.91 3.88 7.10
C LYS A 65 31.90 3.20 8.01
N GLN A 66 32.31 2.09 8.61
CA GLN A 66 31.53 1.41 9.65
C GLN A 66 31.74 2.10 10.99
N GLU A 67 30.65 2.40 11.64
CA GLU A 67 30.59 3.05 12.96
C GLU A 67 29.57 2.35 13.84
N SER A 68 29.58 2.62 15.14
CA SER A 68 28.55 2.18 16.07
C SER A 68 28.13 3.27 17.03
N LEU A 69 26.91 3.17 17.54
CA LEU A 69 26.33 4.10 18.51
C LEU A 69 25.60 3.28 19.56
N ASP A 70 25.85 3.56 20.83
CA ASP A 70 25.08 3.04 21.94
C ASP A 70 23.95 4.01 22.28
N CYS A 71 22.75 3.48 22.50
CA CYS A 71 21.56 4.28 22.80
C CYS A 71 20.63 3.58 23.79
N ALA A 72 19.91 4.35 24.57
CA ALA A 72 19.01 3.86 25.62
C ALA A 72 17.72 3.21 25.07
N GLY A 73 17.38 3.44 23.81
CA GLY A 73 16.21 2.87 23.18
C GLY A 73 16.17 3.08 21.68
N VAL A 74 15.36 2.30 20.99
CA VAL A 74 15.25 2.30 19.52
C VAL A 74 13.79 2.40 19.07
N LEU A 75 13.53 3.32 18.14
CA LEU A 75 12.27 3.40 17.42
C LEU A 75 12.54 2.99 15.96
N LEU A 76 11.99 1.85 15.54
CA LEU A 76 12.08 1.38 14.17
C LEU A 76 11.00 2.08 13.34
N ALA A 77 11.39 3.00 12.48
CA ALA A 77 10.50 3.81 11.65
C ALA A 77 10.86 3.71 10.15
N ASN A 78 11.32 2.54 9.71
CA ASN A 78 11.79 2.29 8.34
C ASN A 78 10.66 2.12 7.32
N GLY A 79 9.40 2.20 7.74
CA GLY A 79 8.22 1.99 6.89
C GLY A 79 7.93 0.52 6.60
N THR A 80 6.80 0.28 5.93
CA THR A 80 6.25 -1.07 5.67
C THR A 80 6.09 -1.38 4.17
N LEU A 81 6.35 -0.42 3.28
CA LEU A 81 6.10 -0.52 1.84
C LEU A 81 7.41 -0.38 1.04
N HIS A 82 8.45 -1.14 1.41
CA HIS A 82 9.76 -1.07 0.75
C HIS A 82 10.27 -2.42 0.24
N GLU A 83 9.75 -3.56 0.76
CA GLU A 83 10.13 -4.89 0.29
C GLU A 83 9.02 -5.46 -0.59
N PRO A 84 9.16 -5.49 -1.93
CA PRO A 84 8.13 -6.00 -2.83
C PRO A 84 7.78 -7.45 -2.56
N ARG A 85 6.50 -7.78 -2.59
CA ARG A 85 6.04 -9.17 -2.56
C ARG A 85 5.78 -9.62 -3.98
N HIS A 86 6.61 -10.51 -4.50
CA HIS A 86 6.40 -11.15 -5.79
C HIS A 86 5.46 -12.35 -5.67
N GLY A 87 4.67 -12.60 -6.71
CA GLY A 87 3.80 -13.77 -6.77
C GLY A 87 4.62 -15.03 -7.10
N ASP A 88 4.22 -16.15 -6.49
CA ASP A 88 4.75 -17.47 -6.85
C ASP A 88 3.89 -18.07 -7.97
N PHE A 89 4.29 -17.86 -9.23
CA PHE A 89 3.60 -18.34 -10.40
C PHE A 89 4.32 -19.53 -11.02
N LYS A 90 3.58 -20.58 -11.35
CA LYS A 90 4.14 -21.67 -12.15
C LYS A 90 4.46 -21.18 -13.57
N GLY A 91 5.50 -21.73 -14.17
CA GLY A 91 5.91 -21.38 -15.54
C GLY A 91 6.83 -20.18 -15.61
N HIS A 92 6.97 -19.61 -16.79
CA HIS A 92 7.87 -18.48 -17.04
C HIS A 92 7.27 -17.54 -18.07
N PHE A 93 7.37 -16.24 -17.81
CA PHE A 93 7.01 -15.19 -18.75
C PHE A 93 8.26 -14.66 -19.46
N GLY A 94 8.23 -14.61 -20.78
CA GLY A 94 9.38 -14.18 -21.58
C GLY A 94 9.42 -12.68 -21.84
N GLY A 95 8.39 -11.93 -21.43
CA GLY A 95 8.32 -10.47 -21.54
C GLY A 95 8.81 -9.75 -20.29
N GLU A 96 8.48 -8.47 -20.18
CA GLU A 96 8.85 -7.61 -19.06
C GLU A 96 7.87 -7.82 -17.88
N MET A 97 8.43 -8.08 -16.69
CA MET A 97 7.68 -8.24 -15.47
C MET A 97 8.19 -7.27 -14.40
N LEU A 98 7.34 -6.39 -13.91
CA LEU A 98 7.67 -5.33 -12.97
C LEU A 98 6.77 -5.40 -11.74
N HIS A 99 7.28 -4.99 -10.59
CA HIS A 99 6.44 -4.75 -9.42
C HIS A 99 5.94 -3.30 -9.39
N SER A 100 4.78 -3.06 -8.77
CA SER A 100 4.20 -1.71 -8.65
C SER A 100 5.09 -0.69 -7.94
N SER A 101 6.08 -1.13 -7.15
CA SER A 101 7.12 -0.26 -6.57
C SER A 101 8.05 0.36 -7.61
N GLU A 102 8.16 -0.24 -8.79
CA GLU A 102 8.99 0.23 -9.91
C GLU A 102 8.22 1.16 -10.85
N TYR A 103 6.88 1.22 -10.71
CA TYR A 103 6.04 2.09 -11.52
C TYR A 103 6.35 3.57 -11.28
N ARG A 104 6.54 4.34 -12.36
CA ARG A 104 6.82 5.78 -12.31
C ARG A 104 5.87 6.61 -13.17
N SER A 105 5.53 6.11 -14.36
CA SER A 105 4.59 6.78 -15.27
C SER A 105 3.93 5.78 -16.21
N ALA A 106 2.78 6.17 -16.78
CA ALA A 106 2.06 5.36 -17.76
C ALA A 106 2.79 5.17 -19.10
N ASP A 107 3.90 5.87 -19.32
CA ASP A 107 4.65 5.77 -20.57
C ASP A 107 5.23 4.36 -20.79
N ILE A 108 5.51 3.61 -19.72
CA ILE A 108 5.94 2.21 -19.80
C ILE A 108 4.92 1.29 -20.48
N PHE A 109 3.63 1.69 -20.52
CA PHE A 109 2.53 0.92 -21.09
C PHE A 109 2.27 1.24 -22.56
N ALA A 110 2.93 2.24 -23.14
CA ALA A 110 2.63 2.75 -24.47
C ALA A 110 2.60 1.64 -25.53
N GLY A 111 1.43 1.39 -26.12
CA GLY A 111 1.19 0.40 -27.16
C GLY A 111 1.29 -1.06 -26.72
N LYS A 112 1.50 -1.35 -25.43
CA LYS A 112 1.67 -2.71 -24.89
C LYS A 112 0.31 -3.32 -24.47
N ARG A 113 0.21 -4.63 -24.57
CA ARG A 113 -0.82 -5.44 -23.92
C ARG A 113 -0.37 -5.70 -22.49
N VAL A 114 -1.10 -5.18 -21.52
CA VAL A 114 -0.69 -5.17 -20.10
C VAL A 114 -1.57 -6.12 -19.29
N LEU A 115 -0.94 -6.94 -18.46
CA LEU A 115 -1.60 -7.68 -17.40
C LEU A 115 -1.21 -7.10 -16.05
N ILE A 116 -2.20 -6.68 -15.26
CA ILE A 116 -1.99 -6.22 -13.88
C ILE A 116 -2.45 -7.31 -12.91
N ILE A 117 -1.59 -7.72 -11.99
CA ILE A 117 -1.88 -8.76 -11.00
C ILE A 117 -2.15 -8.11 -9.65
N GLY A 118 -3.39 -8.21 -9.17
CA GLY A 118 -3.86 -7.60 -7.93
C GLY A 118 -5.05 -6.67 -8.14
N CYS A 119 -5.70 -6.24 -7.06
CA CYS A 119 -6.85 -5.32 -7.10
C CYS A 119 -6.89 -4.40 -5.86
N GLY A 120 -5.74 -4.12 -5.24
CA GLY A 120 -5.61 -3.09 -4.22
C GLY A 120 -5.58 -1.68 -4.83
N ASN A 121 -5.43 -0.65 -3.99
CA ASN A 121 -5.41 0.75 -4.44
C ASN A 121 -4.37 0.98 -5.55
N SER A 122 -3.12 0.53 -5.35
CA SER A 122 -2.06 0.69 -6.37
C SER A 122 -2.42 0.02 -7.70
N ALA A 123 -2.95 -1.21 -7.66
CA ALA A 123 -3.35 -1.93 -8.87
C ALA A 123 -4.44 -1.19 -9.64
N CYS A 124 -5.46 -0.67 -8.94
CA CYS A 124 -6.57 0.06 -9.56
C CYS A 124 -6.12 1.40 -10.14
N ASP A 125 -5.26 2.14 -9.42
CA ASP A 125 -4.72 3.41 -9.92
C ASP A 125 -3.83 3.20 -11.14
N ILE A 126 -2.94 2.20 -11.12
CA ILE A 126 -2.08 1.84 -12.26
C ILE A 126 -2.93 1.36 -13.45
N ALA A 127 -4.00 0.58 -13.23
CA ALA A 127 -4.88 0.12 -14.29
C ALA A 127 -5.58 1.28 -14.98
N VAL A 128 -6.10 2.24 -14.21
CA VAL A 128 -6.72 3.48 -14.75
C VAL A 128 -5.72 4.29 -15.57
N ASP A 129 -4.48 4.39 -15.10
CA ASP A 129 -3.43 5.11 -15.80
C ASP A 129 -3.02 4.39 -17.10
N ALA A 130 -2.93 3.06 -17.05
CA ALA A 130 -2.58 2.21 -18.18
C ALA A 130 -3.59 2.30 -19.34
N VAL A 131 -4.90 2.43 -19.06
CA VAL A 131 -5.96 2.54 -20.08
C VAL A 131 -5.67 3.64 -21.10
N HIS A 132 -5.04 4.72 -20.70
CA HIS A 132 -4.76 5.87 -21.58
C HIS A 132 -3.55 5.69 -22.51
N ARG A 133 -2.75 4.62 -22.32
CA ARG A 133 -1.49 4.41 -23.04
C ARG A 133 -1.35 3.00 -23.62
N ALA A 134 -1.90 2.00 -22.95
CA ALA A 134 -1.79 0.61 -23.35
C ALA A 134 -2.66 0.27 -24.57
N ALA A 135 -2.27 -0.75 -25.33
CA ALA A 135 -3.12 -1.33 -26.37
C ALA A 135 -4.30 -2.13 -25.79
N SER A 136 -4.08 -2.75 -24.62
CA SER A 136 -5.14 -3.39 -23.83
C SER A 136 -4.71 -3.54 -22.38
N VAL A 137 -5.68 -3.56 -21.46
CA VAL A 137 -5.45 -3.76 -20.02
C VAL A 137 -6.32 -4.90 -19.53
N ASP A 138 -5.69 -5.96 -19.07
CA ASP A 138 -6.32 -7.05 -18.33
C ASP A 138 -5.87 -7.01 -16.87
N MET A 139 -6.77 -7.41 -15.96
CA MET A 139 -6.49 -7.36 -14.53
C MET A 139 -6.89 -8.65 -13.84
N VAL A 140 -5.94 -9.28 -13.15
CA VAL A 140 -6.20 -10.49 -12.35
C VAL A 140 -6.72 -10.10 -10.98
N VAL A 141 -7.95 -10.51 -10.69
CA VAL A 141 -8.60 -10.23 -9.41
C VAL A 141 -8.94 -11.56 -8.72
N ARG A 142 -8.21 -11.85 -7.63
CA ARG A 142 -8.39 -13.08 -6.84
C ARG A 142 -9.41 -12.92 -5.72
N ARG A 143 -9.44 -11.75 -5.06
CA ARG A 143 -10.28 -11.44 -3.91
C ARG A 143 -11.12 -10.21 -4.18
N GLY A 144 -12.34 -10.18 -3.63
CA GLY A 144 -13.22 -9.02 -3.73
C GLY A 144 -12.82 -7.88 -2.80
N TYR A 145 -13.20 -6.67 -3.20
CA TYR A 145 -12.96 -5.44 -2.43
C TYR A 145 -14.23 -4.58 -2.40
N TYR A 146 -14.33 -3.75 -1.36
CA TYR A 146 -15.27 -2.63 -1.36
C TYR A 146 -14.65 -1.47 -2.15
N PHE A 147 -15.40 -0.94 -3.13
CA PHE A 147 -14.96 0.19 -3.94
C PHE A 147 -15.69 1.44 -3.50
N LEU A 148 -14.93 2.50 -3.22
CA LEU A 148 -15.43 3.80 -2.82
C LEU A 148 -15.03 4.87 -3.84
N PRO A 149 -15.95 5.74 -4.26
CA PRO A 149 -15.55 6.93 -5.01
C PRO A 149 -14.82 7.91 -4.07
N LYS A 150 -13.92 8.72 -4.63
CA LYS A 150 -13.22 9.77 -3.85
C LYS A 150 -14.16 10.78 -3.23
N PHE A 151 -15.29 11.05 -3.89
CA PHE A 151 -16.32 12.01 -3.44
C PHE A 151 -17.70 11.37 -3.46
N VAL A 152 -18.50 11.63 -2.43
CA VAL A 152 -19.91 11.29 -2.34
C VAL A 152 -20.68 12.59 -2.09
N ALA A 153 -21.60 12.95 -2.98
CA ALA A 153 -22.35 14.20 -2.91
C ALA A 153 -21.47 15.45 -2.70
N GLY A 154 -20.29 15.49 -3.36
CA GLY A 154 -19.35 16.60 -3.26
C GLY A 154 -18.48 16.61 -1.98
N VAL A 155 -18.65 15.64 -1.08
CA VAL A 155 -17.87 15.52 0.16
C VAL A 155 -16.85 14.39 0.00
N PRO A 156 -15.56 14.59 0.42
CA PRO A 156 -14.56 13.55 0.42
C PRO A 156 -15.01 12.34 1.25
N THR A 157 -14.91 11.16 0.68
CA THR A 157 -15.45 9.94 1.29
C THR A 157 -14.78 9.57 2.60
N ASP A 158 -13.49 9.84 2.73
CA ASP A 158 -12.69 9.63 3.94
C ASP A 158 -13.14 10.51 5.13
N THR A 159 -13.80 11.63 4.86
CA THR A 159 -14.33 12.54 5.90
C THR A 159 -15.75 12.19 6.36
N LEU A 160 -16.45 11.28 5.68
CA LEU A 160 -17.83 10.93 5.99
C LEU A 160 -17.95 9.98 7.19
N GLY A 161 -16.97 9.12 7.42
CA GLY A 161 -17.08 7.99 8.38
C GLY A 161 -16.96 8.33 9.87
N GLY A 162 -16.56 9.54 10.26
CA GLY A 162 -16.25 9.92 11.64
C GLY A 162 -17.37 10.59 12.44
N LYS A 163 -18.45 11.02 11.80
CA LYS A 163 -19.47 11.89 12.42
C LYS A 163 -20.51 11.15 13.28
N ILE A 164 -20.73 9.87 13.04
CA ILE A 164 -21.74 9.09 13.77
C ILE A 164 -21.06 7.95 14.51
N ARG A 165 -21.10 7.96 15.82
CA ARG A 165 -20.59 6.89 16.68
C ARG A 165 -21.63 5.79 16.80
N LEU A 166 -21.48 4.74 15.99
CA LEU A 166 -22.27 3.51 16.07
C LEU A 166 -21.41 2.37 16.61
N PRO A 167 -21.99 1.35 17.26
CA PRO A 167 -21.28 0.10 17.56
C PRO A 167 -20.67 -0.48 16.27
N ASN A 168 -19.44 -1.00 16.32
CA ASN A 168 -18.66 -1.41 15.16
C ASN A 168 -19.43 -2.31 14.18
N ARG A 169 -20.15 -3.32 14.68
CA ARG A 169 -20.94 -4.24 13.84
C ARG A 169 -22.07 -3.54 13.09
N LEU A 170 -22.76 -2.61 13.75
CA LEU A 170 -23.84 -1.85 13.13
C LEU A 170 -23.28 -0.88 12.09
N LYS A 171 -22.18 -0.21 12.43
CA LYS A 171 -21.46 0.66 11.49
C LYS A 171 -21.03 -0.09 10.24
N GLN A 172 -20.37 -1.25 10.38
CA GLN A 172 -19.95 -2.10 9.26
C GLN A 172 -21.12 -2.49 8.34
N MET A 173 -22.28 -2.82 8.92
CA MET A 173 -23.48 -3.19 8.16
C MET A 173 -24.06 -1.98 7.41
N VAL A 174 -24.21 -0.86 8.08
CA VAL A 174 -24.76 0.38 7.48
C VAL A 174 -23.84 0.88 6.37
N ASP A 175 -22.56 1.04 6.66
CA ASP A 175 -21.58 1.55 5.69
C ASP A 175 -21.40 0.59 4.52
N GLY A 176 -21.36 -0.71 4.77
CA GLY A 176 -21.28 -1.72 3.71
C GLY A 176 -22.51 -1.72 2.78
N THR A 177 -23.71 -1.48 3.35
CA THR A 177 -24.94 -1.34 2.56
C THR A 177 -24.92 -0.04 1.77
N LEU A 178 -24.51 1.07 2.37
CA LEU A 178 -24.40 2.36 1.71
C LEU A 178 -23.41 2.34 0.55
N VAL A 179 -22.25 1.72 0.75
CA VAL A 179 -21.24 1.52 -0.30
C VAL A 179 -21.81 0.74 -1.48
N ARG A 180 -22.56 -0.35 -1.20
CA ARG A 180 -23.22 -1.12 -2.26
C ARG A 180 -24.30 -0.33 -3.00
N LEU A 181 -25.00 0.58 -2.34
CA LEU A 181 -25.97 1.46 -2.99
C LEU A 181 -25.30 2.52 -3.87
N ILE A 182 -24.15 3.04 -3.45
CA ILE A 182 -23.43 4.10 -4.18
C ILE A 182 -22.62 3.52 -5.34
N SER A 183 -21.84 2.47 -5.10
CA SER A 183 -20.88 1.91 -6.06
C SER A 183 -21.38 0.68 -6.81
N GLY A 184 -22.55 0.14 -6.40
CA GLY A 184 -23.05 -1.15 -6.91
C GLY A 184 -22.36 -2.36 -6.25
N LYS A 185 -22.79 -3.56 -6.66
CA LYS A 185 -22.12 -4.80 -6.25
C LYS A 185 -20.92 -5.04 -7.18
N PRO A 186 -19.74 -5.41 -6.67
CA PRO A 186 -18.59 -5.77 -7.51
C PRO A 186 -18.91 -6.85 -8.54
N SER A 187 -19.73 -7.83 -8.19
CA SER A 187 -20.17 -8.88 -9.11
C SER A 187 -20.93 -8.38 -10.35
N SER A 188 -21.56 -7.21 -10.28
CA SER A 188 -22.19 -6.58 -11.44
C SER A 188 -21.17 -6.07 -12.48
N PHE A 189 -19.92 -5.97 -12.11
CA PHE A 189 -18.77 -5.59 -12.95
C PHE A 189 -17.86 -6.78 -13.28
N GLY A 190 -18.27 -8.02 -13.00
CA GLY A 190 -17.43 -9.20 -13.20
C GLY A 190 -16.32 -9.38 -12.16
N LEU A 191 -16.34 -8.61 -11.08
CA LEU A 191 -15.40 -8.69 -9.96
C LEU A 191 -15.93 -9.65 -8.88
N PRO A 192 -15.07 -10.34 -8.11
CA PRO A 192 -15.52 -11.07 -6.93
C PRO A 192 -16.15 -10.12 -5.90
N ASP A 193 -17.19 -10.56 -5.22
CA ASP A 193 -17.73 -9.85 -4.08
C ASP A 193 -16.79 -10.03 -2.85
N PRO A 194 -16.66 -9.02 -1.97
CA PRO A 194 -15.85 -9.15 -0.77
C PRO A 194 -16.42 -10.23 0.17
N ASP A 195 -15.56 -11.10 0.65
CA ASP A 195 -15.83 -12.20 1.60
C ASP A 195 -15.66 -11.78 3.07
N TYR A 196 -15.51 -10.49 3.33
CA TYR A 196 -15.27 -9.86 4.62
C TYR A 196 -16.18 -8.64 4.81
N ARG A 197 -16.27 -8.17 6.06
CA ARG A 197 -17.06 -6.98 6.40
C ARG A 197 -16.29 -5.70 6.11
N MET A 198 -17.03 -4.62 5.90
CA MET A 198 -16.46 -3.28 5.73
C MET A 198 -15.50 -2.96 6.90
N TYR A 199 -14.32 -2.41 6.58
CA TYR A 199 -13.21 -2.09 7.51
C TYR A 199 -12.40 -3.28 8.08
N GLU A 200 -12.72 -4.52 7.75
CA GLU A 200 -11.82 -5.66 8.05
C GLU A 200 -10.65 -5.74 7.05
N SER A 201 -10.73 -5.00 5.97
CA SER A 201 -9.66 -4.75 5.01
C SER A 201 -9.87 -3.37 4.40
N HIS A 202 -8.79 -2.74 3.91
CA HIS A 202 -8.88 -1.42 3.29
C HIS A 202 -9.78 -1.45 2.05
N PRO A 203 -10.75 -0.55 1.92
CA PRO A 203 -11.49 -0.37 0.68
C PRO A 203 -10.58 0.23 -0.39
N VAL A 204 -10.92 -0.03 -1.65
CA VAL A 204 -10.31 0.65 -2.78
C VAL A 204 -11.00 2.00 -2.99
N VAL A 205 -10.25 3.08 -2.90
CA VAL A 205 -10.75 4.44 -3.09
C VAL A 205 -10.35 4.93 -4.48
N ASN A 206 -11.17 4.59 -5.48
CA ASN A 206 -10.94 5.01 -6.86
C ASN A 206 -12.28 5.27 -7.57
N SER A 207 -12.44 6.46 -8.16
CA SER A 207 -13.68 6.85 -8.85
C SER A 207 -13.77 6.35 -10.29
N LEU A 208 -12.64 6.00 -10.92
CA LEU A 208 -12.55 5.69 -12.35
C LEU A 208 -12.43 4.18 -12.64
N PHE A 209 -12.00 3.40 -11.69
CA PHE A 209 -11.74 1.98 -11.91
C PHE A 209 -12.99 1.20 -12.38
N LEU A 210 -14.11 1.31 -11.64
CA LEU A 210 -15.36 0.67 -12.03
C LEU A 210 -15.94 1.26 -13.33
N HIS A 211 -15.69 2.54 -13.59
CA HIS A 211 -16.06 3.18 -14.85
C HIS A 211 -15.36 2.50 -16.04
N HIS A 212 -14.03 2.34 -15.99
CA HIS A 212 -13.28 1.70 -17.07
C HIS A 212 -13.59 0.20 -17.25
N ILE A 213 -13.93 -0.50 -16.16
CA ILE A 213 -14.45 -1.87 -16.29
C ILE A 213 -15.80 -1.86 -17.03
N GLY A 214 -16.71 -0.94 -16.64
CA GLY A 214 -18.03 -0.81 -17.27
C GLY A 214 -17.97 -0.44 -18.74
N HIS A 215 -16.95 0.29 -19.18
CA HIS A 215 -16.68 0.60 -20.59
C HIS A 215 -15.93 -0.51 -21.34
N GLY A 216 -15.41 -1.53 -20.63
CA GLY A 216 -14.64 -2.62 -21.24
C GLY A 216 -13.18 -2.27 -21.53
N ASP A 217 -12.71 -1.12 -21.05
CA ASP A 217 -11.31 -0.68 -21.18
C ASP A 217 -10.38 -1.56 -20.32
N ILE A 218 -10.88 -2.04 -19.16
CA ILE A 218 -10.20 -2.98 -18.27
C ILE A 218 -10.99 -4.30 -18.26
N LYS A 219 -10.34 -5.40 -18.61
CA LYS A 219 -10.93 -6.74 -18.58
C LYS A 219 -10.51 -7.49 -17.33
N VAL A 220 -11.47 -7.95 -16.56
CA VAL A 220 -11.23 -8.76 -15.36
C VAL A 220 -10.90 -10.20 -15.79
N ARG A 221 -9.83 -10.75 -15.21
CA ARG A 221 -9.38 -12.13 -15.37
C ARG A 221 -9.39 -12.86 -14.04
N PRO A 222 -9.69 -14.15 -14.04
CA PRO A 222 -9.54 -14.97 -12.83
C PRO A 222 -8.07 -15.19 -12.49
N ALA A 223 -7.80 -15.95 -11.42
CA ALA A 223 -6.44 -16.24 -10.99
C ALA A 223 -5.62 -16.94 -12.08
N ILE A 224 -4.34 -16.61 -12.13
CA ILE A 224 -3.37 -17.24 -13.03
C ILE A 224 -3.17 -18.70 -12.61
N LYS A 225 -3.29 -19.60 -13.56
CA LYS A 225 -2.97 -21.01 -13.43
C LYS A 225 -1.46 -21.23 -13.63
N GLN A 226 -0.93 -20.63 -14.70
CA GLN A 226 0.50 -20.63 -15.00
C GLN A 226 0.87 -19.48 -15.94
N LEU A 227 2.11 -19.05 -15.88
CA LEU A 227 2.73 -18.17 -16.86
C LEU A 227 3.19 -18.99 -18.06
N THR A 228 3.14 -18.39 -19.25
CA THR A 228 3.69 -18.90 -20.49
C THR A 228 4.71 -17.94 -21.04
N SER A 229 5.54 -18.35 -21.99
CA SER A 229 6.51 -17.46 -22.63
C SER A 229 5.89 -16.20 -23.24
N ALA A 230 4.62 -16.24 -23.65
CA ALA A 230 3.92 -15.14 -24.31
C ALA A 230 2.87 -14.45 -23.42
N GLY A 231 2.65 -14.91 -22.17
CA GLY A 231 1.63 -14.33 -21.30
C GLY A 231 1.20 -15.22 -20.16
N ALA A 232 -0.10 -15.46 -20.00
CA ALA A 232 -0.64 -16.25 -18.89
C ALA A 232 -1.82 -17.13 -19.32
N GLU A 233 -1.94 -18.30 -18.71
CA GLU A 233 -3.13 -19.17 -18.71
C GLU A 233 -3.86 -18.97 -17.38
N PHE A 234 -5.18 -18.82 -17.44
CA PHE A 234 -6.05 -18.57 -16.29
C PHE A 234 -6.81 -19.82 -15.84
N ASN A 235 -7.38 -19.79 -14.64
CA ASN A 235 -8.12 -20.93 -14.07
C ASN A 235 -9.42 -21.28 -14.81
N ASP A 236 -9.94 -20.38 -15.64
CA ASP A 236 -11.08 -20.63 -16.54
C ASP A 236 -10.69 -21.34 -17.84
N GLY A 237 -9.39 -21.63 -18.03
CA GLY A 237 -8.85 -22.27 -19.23
C GLY A 237 -8.55 -21.29 -20.37
N LEU A 238 -8.85 -20.01 -20.22
CA LEU A 238 -8.48 -19.00 -21.21
C LEU A 238 -7.00 -18.62 -21.09
N SER A 239 -6.44 -18.15 -22.19
CA SER A 239 -5.07 -17.64 -22.23
C SER A 239 -5.06 -16.20 -22.73
N GLY A 240 -4.10 -15.42 -22.24
CA GLY A 240 -3.83 -14.04 -22.68
C GLY A 240 -2.38 -13.88 -23.11
N HIS A 241 -2.16 -13.09 -24.17
CA HIS A 241 -0.83 -12.68 -24.61
C HIS A 241 -0.56 -11.26 -24.13
N TYR A 242 0.59 -11.06 -23.47
CA TYR A 242 0.96 -9.80 -22.88
C TYR A 242 2.38 -9.41 -23.24
N ASP A 243 2.64 -8.12 -23.25
CA ASP A 243 3.97 -7.55 -23.50
C ASP A 243 4.62 -7.11 -22.18
N LEU A 244 3.79 -6.81 -21.17
CA LEU A 244 4.21 -6.45 -19.83
C LEU A 244 3.24 -7.02 -18.78
N ILE A 245 3.80 -7.56 -17.71
CA ILE A 245 3.06 -7.96 -16.49
C ILE A 245 3.47 -7.03 -15.35
N MET A 246 2.48 -6.40 -14.70
CA MET A 246 2.66 -5.54 -13.54
C MET A 246 2.14 -6.24 -12.29
N GLU A 247 3.04 -6.63 -11.38
CA GLU A 247 2.68 -7.19 -10.08
C GLU A 247 2.32 -6.08 -9.10
N SER A 248 1.07 -6.04 -8.67
CA SER A 248 0.58 -5.18 -7.59
C SER A 248 0.13 -6.03 -6.41
N THR A 249 1.02 -6.90 -5.97
CA THR A 249 0.80 -7.97 -5.00
C THR A 249 1.12 -7.56 -3.56
N GLY A 250 1.49 -6.28 -3.36
CA GLY A 250 1.77 -5.68 -2.06
C GLY A 250 3.22 -5.85 -1.63
N TYR A 251 3.46 -5.76 -0.33
CA TYR A 251 4.79 -5.71 0.25
C TYR A 251 4.89 -6.68 1.43
N ASN A 252 6.11 -7.12 1.72
CA ASN A 252 6.45 -7.85 2.93
C ASN A 252 6.94 -6.88 4.00
N LEU A 253 6.64 -7.20 5.26
CA LEU A 253 7.31 -6.54 6.37
C LEU A 253 8.76 -7.01 6.43
N HIS A 254 9.71 -6.08 6.43
CA HIS A 254 11.12 -6.40 6.34
C HIS A 254 11.96 -5.49 7.22
N TYR A 255 12.65 -6.08 8.18
CA TYR A 255 13.55 -5.42 9.13
C TYR A 255 14.92 -6.12 9.11
N PRO A 256 15.70 -5.97 8.03
CA PRO A 256 16.90 -6.77 7.79
C PRO A 256 18.06 -6.50 8.77
N PHE A 257 17.97 -5.40 9.48
CA PHE A 257 18.99 -4.91 10.39
C PHE A 257 18.76 -5.30 11.86
N ILE A 258 17.68 -6.00 12.19
CA ILE A 258 17.38 -6.47 13.55
C ILE A 258 16.86 -7.90 13.52
N ASP A 259 17.27 -8.71 14.49
CA ASP A 259 16.80 -10.10 14.59
C ASP A 259 15.31 -10.14 14.94
N GLN A 260 14.56 -10.97 14.22
CA GLN A 260 13.12 -11.15 14.40
C GLN A 260 12.73 -11.60 15.82
N GLN A 261 13.62 -12.32 16.54
CA GLN A 261 13.38 -12.71 17.93
C GLN A 261 13.13 -11.52 18.86
N TYR A 262 13.76 -10.35 18.58
CA TYR A 262 13.58 -9.15 19.39
C TYR A 262 12.25 -8.44 19.09
N LEU A 263 11.65 -8.74 17.94
CA LEU A 263 10.37 -8.16 17.48
C LEU A 263 9.17 -9.06 17.82
N ASN A 264 9.35 -10.17 18.55
CA ASN A 264 8.29 -11.14 18.81
C ASN A 264 7.57 -11.59 17.52
N TRP A 265 8.34 -11.94 16.50
CA TRP A 265 7.83 -12.28 15.17
C TRP A 265 6.95 -13.52 15.18
N GLN A 266 5.73 -13.45 14.60
CA GLN A 266 4.79 -14.56 14.49
C GLN A 266 4.21 -14.59 13.07
N GLY A 267 4.44 -15.69 12.34
CA GLY A 267 4.03 -15.78 10.93
C GLY A 267 4.74 -14.72 10.08
N ASP A 268 3.97 -13.82 9.46
CA ASP A 268 4.48 -12.83 8.51
C ASP A 268 4.70 -11.43 9.15
N ALA A 269 4.50 -11.27 10.46
CA ALA A 269 4.54 -9.97 11.12
C ALA A 269 4.99 -10.05 12.59
N PRO A 270 5.51 -8.95 13.17
CA PRO A 270 5.76 -8.84 14.59
C PRO A 270 4.44 -8.76 15.39
N ALA A 271 4.32 -9.55 16.47
CA ALA A 271 3.17 -9.53 17.37
C ALA A 271 3.42 -8.52 18.51
N LEU A 272 2.96 -7.29 18.31
CA LEU A 272 3.22 -6.14 19.17
C LEU A 272 1.98 -5.76 20.00
N TYR A 273 2.18 -5.29 21.21
CA TYR A 273 1.10 -4.64 21.96
C TYR A 273 0.78 -3.28 21.34
N LEU A 274 -0.48 -3.03 21.05
CA LEU A 274 -0.97 -1.86 20.30
C LEU A 274 -0.28 -1.63 18.95
N ASN A 275 0.27 -2.68 18.34
CA ASN A 275 1.05 -2.61 17.08
C ASN A 275 2.28 -1.68 17.14
N VAL A 276 2.80 -1.40 18.33
CA VAL A 276 3.95 -0.53 18.57
C VAL A 276 4.97 -1.15 19.52
N PHE A 277 4.49 -1.72 20.65
CA PHE A 277 5.34 -2.10 21.77
C PHE A 277 5.76 -3.55 21.68
N THR A 278 7.06 -3.83 21.74
CA THR A 278 7.57 -5.20 21.85
C THR A 278 7.31 -5.74 23.26
N PRO A 279 6.92 -7.02 23.44
CA PRO A 279 6.57 -7.54 24.77
C PRO A 279 7.78 -7.83 25.67
N HIS A 280 8.99 -7.83 25.11
CA HIS A 280 10.21 -8.25 25.81
C HIS A 280 11.18 -7.12 26.12
N PHE A 281 10.96 -5.92 25.56
CA PHE A 281 11.83 -4.76 25.73
C PHE A 281 10.99 -3.51 25.98
N ASP A 282 11.31 -2.78 27.03
CA ASP A 282 10.65 -1.53 27.41
C ASP A 282 11.11 -0.34 26.55
N ASN A 283 12.15 -0.54 25.76
CA ASN A 283 12.85 0.50 25.00
C ASN A 283 13.08 0.14 23.52
N LEU A 284 12.29 -0.79 22.98
CA LEU A 284 12.23 -1.10 21.55
C LEU A 284 10.80 -0.92 21.03
N PHE A 285 10.64 -0.06 20.04
CA PHE A 285 9.35 0.30 19.47
C PHE A 285 9.34 0.14 17.96
N VAL A 286 8.21 -0.31 17.39
CA VAL A 286 8.02 -0.42 15.95
C VAL A 286 6.95 0.59 15.54
N MET A 287 7.32 1.53 14.68
CA MET A 287 6.43 2.60 14.22
C MET A 287 5.83 2.26 12.85
N GLY A 288 4.59 2.74 12.59
CA GLY A 288 3.95 2.57 11.29
C GLY A 288 3.21 1.25 11.09
N MET A 289 3.02 0.44 12.14
CA MET A 289 2.26 -0.81 12.09
C MET A 289 0.77 -0.64 12.40
N VAL A 290 0.35 0.57 12.78
CA VAL A 290 -1.08 0.86 13.04
C VAL A 290 -1.77 1.16 11.71
N GLU A 291 -2.69 0.29 11.30
CA GLU A 291 -3.55 0.53 10.15
C GLU A 291 -4.63 1.55 10.53
N ALA A 292 -4.54 2.74 9.96
CA ALA A 292 -5.58 3.76 10.09
C ALA A 292 -6.50 3.76 8.85
N SER A 293 -7.74 4.18 9.01
CA SER A 293 -8.70 4.34 7.90
C SER A 293 -8.35 5.52 6.98
N GLY A 294 -7.33 6.30 7.31
CA GLY A 294 -6.75 7.35 6.47
C GLY A 294 -5.38 6.93 5.91
N LEU A 295 -4.76 7.78 5.13
CA LEU A 295 -3.45 7.53 4.51
C LEU A 295 -2.32 7.51 5.57
N GLY A 296 -2.20 6.45 6.34
CA GLY A 296 -0.91 5.99 6.86
C GLY A 296 -0.08 6.82 7.84
N TRP A 297 -0.49 8.03 8.20
CA TRP A 297 0.27 8.92 9.09
C TRP A 297 -0.09 8.79 10.58
N GLN A 298 -1.03 7.93 10.90
CA GLN A 298 -1.59 7.81 12.25
C GLN A 298 -1.04 6.60 13.02
N GLY A 299 0.14 6.18 12.68
CA GLY A 299 0.88 5.18 13.43
C GLY A 299 1.77 5.80 14.50
#